data_af2718ff700c2510ee4aacc16c106cfb
#
_entry.id   af2718ff700c2510ee4aacc16c106cfb
#
_cell.length_a   1.000
_cell.length_b   1.000
_cell.length_c   1.000
_cell.angle_alpha   90.00
_cell.angle_beta   90.00
_cell.angle_gamma   90.00
#
_symmetry.space_group_name_H-M   'P 1'
#
loop_
_entity.id
_entity.type
_entity.pdbx_description
1 polymer ?
#
loop_
_entity_poly.entity_id
_entity_poly.type
_entity_poly.pdbx_seq_one_letter_code
_entity_poly.pdbx_strand_id
1 'polypeptide(L)'
;MFRKFAIAFAALAAMATSAEAISLGAARSAKPQASRTLAAPAGYQIFCIRNKAECRGGGASKIEYTAGTANLLRRVNDAVNGSIRYRADRAGKWSLGGRSGDCEDFALTKRSRLIKAGIPAGALRLATARTSRGELHAVLIVKTDKGDYVLDNIRKSIVSRGQSGYRYLKVATSDPKVWQPARAGREI
;
A
#
# COMPACT_ATOMS: atom_id res chain seq x y z
N MET A 1 -17.32 -10.48 97.28
CA MET A 1 -18.08 -9.46 96.60
C MET A 1 -17.11 -8.57 95.78
N PHE A 2 -16.87 -8.85 94.51
CA PHE A 2 -15.99 -8.03 93.69
C PHE A 2 -16.71 -7.57 92.46
N ARG A 3 -16.96 -6.30 92.33
CA ARG A 3 -17.51 -5.63 91.15
C ARG A 3 -16.41 -5.47 90.10
N LYS A 4 -16.57 -6.07 88.99
CA LYS A 4 -15.67 -5.86 87.86
C LYS A 4 -16.19 -4.70 87.02
N PHE A 5 -15.37 -3.63 86.89
CA PHE A 5 -15.62 -2.55 85.91
C PHE A 5 -15.13 -2.96 84.55
N ALA A 6 -16.01 -2.91 83.56
CA ALA A 6 -15.63 -3.08 82.19
C ALA A 6 -15.41 -1.69 81.56
N ILE A 7 -14.18 -1.47 81.10
CA ILE A 7 -13.77 -0.27 80.34
C ILE A 7 -14.06 -0.57 78.84
N ALA A 8 -14.95 0.18 78.25
CA ALA A 8 -15.22 0.12 76.79
C ALA A 8 -14.21 0.99 76.04
N PHE A 9 -13.38 0.40 75.21
CA PHE A 9 -12.54 1.11 74.23
C PHE A 9 -13.35 1.42 72.98
N ALA A 10 -13.59 2.70 72.72
CA ALA A 10 -14.15 3.15 71.45
C ALA A 10 -13.04 3.25 70.42
N ALA A 11 -13.06 2.37 69.43
CA ALA A 11 -12.13 2.46 68.29
C ALA A 11 -12.70 3.46 67.26
N LEU A 12 -11.98 4.55 67.08
CA LEU A 12 -12.26 5.56 66.05
C LEU A 12 -11.69 5.08 64.73
N ALA A 13 -12.53 4.59 63.84
CA ALA A 13 -12.11 4.23 62.49
C ALA A 13 -11.96 5.49 61.62
N ALA A 14 -10.76 5.84 61.29
CA ALA A 14 -10.45 6.87 60.31
C ALA A 14 -10.69 6.31 58.88
N MET A 15 -11.72 6.76 58.22
CA MET A 15 -11.93 6.49 56.80
C MET A 15 -10.99 7.37 55.96
N ALA A 16 -9.94 6.76 55.42
CA ALA A 16 -9.10 7.38 54.41
C ALA A 16 -9.84 7.29 53.05
N THR A 17 -10.36 8.41 52.56
CA THR A 17 -10.88 8.54 51.22
C THR A 17 -9.72 8.71 50.25
N SER A 18 -9.36 7.63 49.52
CA SER A 18 -8.42 7.71 48.40
C SER A 18 -9.12 8.43 47.24
N ALA A 19 -8.71 9.66 46.97
CA ALA A 19 -9.07 10.38 45.74
C ALA A 19 -8.31 9.75 44.56
N GLU A 20 -9.00 8.92 43.77
CA GLU A 20 -8.47 8.50 42.51
C GLU A 20 -8.45 9.68 41.54
N ALA A 21 -7.25 10.18 41.24
CA ALA A 21 -7.01 11.18 40.25
C ALA A 21 -7.22 10.51 38.86
N ILE A 22 -8.39 10.73 38.24
CA ILE A 22 -8.64 10.38 36.87
C ILE A 22 -7.73 11.25 36.00
N SER A 23 -6.59 10.69 35.59
CA SER A 23 -5.73 11.29 34.58
C SER A 23 -6.47 11.25 33.24
N LEU A 24 -7.15 12.33 32.86
CA LEU A 24 -7.57 12.56 31.48
C LEU A 24 -6.31 12.68 30.62
N GLY A 25 -5.83 11.53 30.15
CA GLY A 25 -4.82 11.50 29.10
C GLY A 25 -5.38 12.23 27.87
N ALA A 26 -4.94 13.48 27.66
CA ALA A 26 -5.24 14.22 26.46
C ALA A 26 -4.78 13.37 25.27
N ALA A 27 -5.75 12.75 24.59
CA ALA A 27 -5.52 12.10 23.29
C ALA A 27 -4.96 13.19 22.38
N ARG A 28 -3.64 13.22 22.22
CA ARG A 28 -2.98 14.07 21.23
C ARG A 28 -3.52 13.61 19.88
N SER A 29 -4.49 14.34 19.38
CA SER A 29 -4.92 14.26 18.01
C SER A 29 -3.68 14.49 17.13
N ALA A 30 -3.08 13.40 16.64
CA ALA A 30 -1.97 13.50 15.73
C ALA A 30 -2.50 14.20 14.48
N LYS A 31 -2.08 15.46 14.28
CA LYS A 31 -2.37 16.18 13.03
C LYS A 31 -2.03 15.24 11.88
N PRO A 32 -2.92 15.13 10.86
CA PRO A 32 -2.61 14.36 9.67
C PRO A 32 -1.30 14.90 9.09
N GLN A 33 -0.24 14.12 9.19
CA GLN A 33 1.04 14.51 8.60
C GLN A 33 0.82 14.56 7.09
N ALA A 34 0.90 15.77 6.51
CA ALA A 34 0.73 15.99 5.09
C ALA A 34 1.55 14.94 4.33
N SER A 35 0.90 14.17 3.46
CA SER A 35 1.57 13.12 2.69
C SER A 35 2.62 13.80 1.80
N ARG A 36 3.90 13.56 2.08
CA ARG A 36 5.00 14.09 1.26
C ARG A 36 4.85 13.56 -0.15
N THR A 37 4.63 14.45 -1.12
CA THR A 37 4.60 14.10 -2.53
C THR A 37 6.03 13.99 -3.08
N LEU A 38 6.24 13.08 -4.01
CA LEU A 38 7.49 12.89 -4.74
C LEU A 38 7.22 13.04 -6.23
N ALA A 39 8.24 13.43 -6.97
CA ALA A 39 8.18 13.37 -8.43
C ALA A 39 8.02 11.91 -8.88
N ALA A 40 7.15 11.69 -9.87
CA ALA A 40 7.08 10.42 -10.59
C ALA A 40 8.43 10.10 -11.25
N PRO A 41 8.74 8.82 -11.59
CA PRO A 41 9.90 8.50 -12.42
C PRO A 41 9.90 9.32 -13.72
N ALA A 42 11.05 9.85 -14.13
CA ALA A 42 11.15 10.75 -15.29
C ALA A 42 10.57 10.10 -16.57
N GLY A 43 10.89 8.83 -16.82
CA GLY A 43 10.35 8.09 -17.96
C GLY A 43 8.83 7.97 -17.92
N TYR A 44 8.24 7.80 -16.72
CA TYR A 44 6.78 7.80 -16.56
C TYR A 44 6.15 9.18 -16.84
N GLN A 45 6.79 10.27 -16.44
CA GLN A 45 6.31 11.61 -16.76
C GLN A 45 6.27 11.83 -18.27
N ILE A 46 7.34 11.45 -18.99
CA ILE A 46 7.40 11.51 -20.46
C ILE A 46 6.33 10.62 -21.10
N PHE A 47 6.13 9.41 -20.56
CA PHE A 47 5.05 8.52 -21.00
C PHE A 47 3.69 9.20 -20.89
N CYS A 48 3.40 9.85 -19.77
CA CYS A 48 2.11 10.53 -19.52
C CYS A 48 1.85 11.73 -20.43
N ILE A 49 2.90 12.45 -20.86
CA ILE A 49 2.77 13.53 -21.84
C ILE A 49 2.21 12.99 -23.17
N ARG A 50 2.69 11.82 -23.59
CA ARG A 50 2.33 11.17 -24.86
C ARG A 50 1.06 10.32 -24.76
N ASN A 51 0.74 9.80 -23.57
CA ASN A 51 -0.35 8.85 -23.33
C ASN A 51 -1.28 9.35 -22.23
N LYS A 52 -1.87 10.53 -22.41
CA LYS A 52 -2.67 11.22 -21.38
C LYS A 52 -3.81 10.34 -20.81
N ALA A 53 -4.45 9.53 -21.66
CA ALA A 53 -5.53 8.63 -21.25
C ALA A 53 -5.08 7.57 -20.26
N GLU A 54 -3.88 7.00 -20.44
CA GLU A 54 -3.30 5.97 -19.57
C GLU A 54 -2.87 6.52 -18.20
N CYS A 55 -2.70 7.84 -18.08
CA CYS A 55 -2.31 8.50 -16.83
C CYS A 55 -3.49 9.22 -16.15
N ARG A 56 -4.71 8.83 -16.46
CA ARG A 56 -5.89 9.27 -15.71
C ARG A 56 -6.07 8.38 -14.48
N GLY A 57 -6.35 9.01 -13.35
CA GLY A 57 -6.88 8.37 -12.15
C GLY A 57 -8.40 8.24 -12.26
N GLY A 58 -9.02 7.72 -11.23
CA GLY A 58 -10.48 7.71 -11.11
C GLY A 58 -11.05 6.39 -10.65
N GLY A 59 -12.31 6.43 -10.27
CA GLY A 59 -13.02 5.32 -9.66
C GLY A 59 -12.55 5.01 -8.23
N ALA A 60 -13.00 3.88 -7.71
CA ALA A 60 -12.67 3.44 -6.35
C ALA A 60 -11.16 3.30 -6.13
N SER A 61 -10.69 3.67 -4.94
CA SER A 61 -9.27 3.59 -4.57
C SER A 61 -8.81 2.19 -4.18
N LYS A 62 -9.75 1.25 -4.00
CA LYS A 62 -9.56 -0.18 -3.75
C LYS A 62 -10.75 -0.96 -4.32
N ILE A 63 -10.56 -2.25 -4.54
CA ILE A 63 -11.58 -3.17 -5.05
C ILE A 63 -11.82 -4.30 -4.06
N GLU A 64 -12.95 -4.99 -4.19
CA GLU A 64 -13.23 -6.21 -3.46
C GLU A 64 -12.40 -7.38 -4.01
N TYR A 65 -11.75 -8.13 -3.12
CA TYR A 65 -10.95 -9.31 -3.48
C TYR A 65 -11.80 -10.58 -3.42
N THR A 66 -12.52 -10.82 -4.50
CA THR A 66 -13.31 -12.04 -4.72
C THR A 66 -12.51 -13.08 -5.51
N ALA A 67 -13.02 -14.30 -5.60
CA ALA A 67 -12.45 -15.34 -6.47
C ALA A 67 -12.43 -14.89 -7.95
N GLY A 68 -13.46 -14.16 -8.40
CA GLY A 68 -13.54 -13.60 -9.74
C GLY A 68 -12.44 -12.58 -10.00
N THR A 69 -12.25 -11.64 -9.06
CA THR A 69 -11.19 -10.63 -9.11
C THR A 69 -9.81 -11.29 -9.11
N ALA A 70 -9.55 -12.23 -8.20
CA ALA A 70 -8.28 -12.95 -8.13
C ALA A 70 -7.96 -13.68 -9.44
N ASN A 71 -8.96 -14.33 -10.06
CA ASN A 71 -8.81 -14.98 -11.36
C ASN A 71 -8.50 -13.99 -12.49
N LEU A 72 -9.16 -12.82 -12.50
CA LEU A 72 -8.89 -11.77 -13.48
C LEU A 72 -7.45 -11.26 -13.36
N LEU A 73 -7.01 -10.93 -12.13
CA LEU A 73 -5.64 -10.46 -11.87
C LEU A 73 -4.62 -11.49 -12.36
N ARG A 74 -4.83 -12.77 -12.09
CA ARG A 74 -3.94 -13.86 -12.52
C ARG A 74 -3.90 -13.95 -14.04
N ARG A 75 -5.06 -14.03 -14.71
CA ARG A 75 -5.12 -14.10 -16.19
C ARG A 75 -4.38 -12.93 -16.85
N VAL A 76 -4.58 -11.70 -16.36
CA VAL A 76 -3.90 -10.53 -16.91
C VAL A 76 -2.40 -10.59 -16.65
N ASN A 77 -1.99 -10.95 -15.43
CA ASN A 77 -0.58 -11.09 -15.08
C ASN A 77 0.12 -12.10 -16.00
N ASP A 78 -0.43 -13.29 -16.13
CA ASP A 78 0.15 -14.38 -16.94
C ASP A 78 0.15 -14.04 -18.43
N ALA A 79 -0.93 -13.49 -18.94
CA ALA A 79 -1.03 -13.08 -20.36
C ALA A 79 -0.02 -11.97 -20.71
N VAL A 80 0.23 -11.01 -19.81
CA VAL A 80 1.24 -9.97 -20.04
C VAL A 80 2.64 -10.56 -19.93
N ASN A 81 2.91 -11.37 -18.90
CA ASN A 81 4.20 -12.01 -18.72
C ASN A 81 4.57 -12.94 -19.88
N GLY A 82 3.60 -13.58 -20.50
CA GLY A 82 3.80 -14.44 -21.68
C GLY A 82 3.90 -13.67 -23.00
N SER A 83 3.39 -12.43 -23.08
CA SER A 83 3.34 -11.67 -24.34
C SER A 83 4.51 -10.70 -24.54
N ILE A 84 5.21 -10.32 -23.49
CA ILE A 84 6.35 -9.40 -23.52
C ILE A 84 7.63 -10.19 -23.21
N ARG A 85 8.61 -10.15 -24.11
CA ARG A 85 9.95 -10.68 -23.85
C ARG A 85 10.74 -9.66 -23.05
N TYR A 86 11.29 -10.06 -21.91
CA TYR A 86 12.12 -9.16 -21.11
C TYR A 86 13.34 -8.68 -21.89
N ARG A 87 13.55 -7.39 -21.94
CA ARG A 87 14.72 -6.73 -22.49
C ARG A 87 14.93 -5.41 -21.76
N ALA A 88 15.98 -5.36 -20.94
CA ALA A 88 16.37 -4.13 -20.26
C ALA A 88 16.66 -3.02 -21.26
N ASP A 89 16.14 -1.83 -20.99
CA ASP A 89 16.57 -0.62 -21.68
C ASP A 89 17.49 0.23 -20.76
N ARG A 90 18.39 1.00 -21.38
CA ARG A 90 19.30 1.89 -20.65
C ARG A 90 18.72 3.28 -20.43
N ALA A 91 17.63 3.57 -21.10
CA ALA A 91 17.06 4.92 -21.13
C ALA A 91 15.93 5.13 -20.11
N GLY A 92 15.49 4.07 -19.40
CA GLY A 92 14.35 4.11 -18.48
C GLY A 92 13.08 4.59 -19.18
N LYS A 93 12.87 4.14 -20.43
CA LYS A 93 11.75 4.52 -21.26
C LYS A 93 10.54 3.66 -20.92
N TRP A 94 9.52 4.27 -20.37
CA TRP A 94 8.22 3.64 -20.13
C TRP A 94 7.40 3.56 -21.41
N SER A 95 6.95 2.35 -21.79
CA SER A 95 6.14 2.11 -22.97
C SER A 95 5.00 1.12 -22.70
N LEU A 96 4.05 1.02 -23.64
CA LEU A 96 2.86 0.20 -23.50
C LEU A 96 2.74 -0.78 -24.66
N GLY A 97 2.47 -2.07 -24.37
CA GLY A 97 2.05 -3.05 -25.36
C GLY A 97 3.10 -3.52 -26.34
N GLY A 98 4.40 -3.30 -26.07
CA GLY A 98 5.49 -3.79 -26.91
C GLY A 98 5.66 -5.32 -26.86
N ARG A 99 6.34 -5.89 -27.88
CA ARG A 99 6.73 -7.31 -27.89
C ARG A 99 7.94 -7.61 -26.99
N SER A 100 8.68 -6.57 -26.60
CA SER A 100 9.78 -6.62 -25.66
C SER A 100 9.84 -5.34 -24.83
N GLY A 101 10.31 -5.43 -23.58
CA GLY A 101 10.39 -4.33 -22.65
C GLY A 101 10.97 -4.77 -21.32
N ASP A 102 11.11 -3.85 -20.39
CA ASP A 102 11.56 -4.11 -19.03
C ASP A 102 10.42 -4.01 -18.00
N CYS A 103 10.75 -3.97 -16.71
CA CYS A 103 9.77 -4.12 -15.64
C CYS A 103 8.65 -3.08 -15.68
N GLU A 104 8.94 -1.83 -16.05
CA GLU A 104 7.95 -0.76 -16.14
C GLU A 104 6.96 -0.98 -17.29
N ASP A 105 7.39 -1.55 -18.42
CA ASP A 105 6.53 -1.84 -19.56
C ASP A 105 5.52 -2.95 -19.22
N PHE A 106 5.97 -3.97 -18.49
CA PHE A 106 5.09 -5.00 -17.94
C PHE A 106 4.07 -4.40 -16.98
N ALA A 107 4.50 -3.56 -16.05
CA ALA A 107 3.62 -2.95 -15.05
C ALA A 107 2.57 -2.04 -15.71
N LEU A 108 2.96 -1.20 -16.67
CA LEU A 108 2.06 -0.35 -17.45
C LEU A 108 1.05 -1.17 -18.26
N THR A 109 1.53 -2.22 -18.94
CA THR A 109 0.67 -3.06 -19.79
C THR A 109 -0.38 -3.79 -18.95
N LYS A 110 0.00 -4.31 -17.78
CA LYS A 110 -0.95 -4.92 -16.83
C LYS A 110 -1.98 -3.91 -16.36
N ARG A 111 -1.54 -2.70 -15.97
CA ARG A 111 -2.44 -1.63 -15.55
C ARG A 111 -3.45 -1.29 -16.63
N SER A 112 -3.01 -1.06 -17.86
CA SER A 112 -3.89 -0.74 -18.99
C SER A 112 -4.90 -1.86 -19.26
N ARG A 113 -4.46 -3.12 -19.29
CA ARG A 113 -5.37 -4.28 -19.50
C ARG A 113 -6.40 -4.43 -18.38
N LEU A 114 -6.01 -4.19 -17.13
CA LEU A 114 -6.93 -4.26 -15.98
C LEU A 114 -7.96 -3.13 -16.01
N ILE A 115 -7.58 -1.91 -16.40
CA ILE A 115 -8.51 -0.79 -16.59
C ILE A 115 -9.53 -1.14 -17.68
N LYS A 116 -9.07 -1.67 -18.82
CA LYS A 116 -9.96 -2.13 -19.91
C LYS A 116 -10.89 -3.27 -19.50
N ALA A 117 -10.49 -4.07 -18.51
CA ALA A 117 -11.30 -5.13 -17.92
C ALA A 117 -12.23 -4.65 -16.80
N GLY A 118 -12.34 -3.32 -16.58
CA GLY A 118 -13.27 -2.72 -15.63
C GLY A 118 -12.71 -2.47 -14.22
N ILE A 119 -11.43 -2.76 -13.97
CA ILE A 119 -10.82 -2.43 -12.67
C ILE A 119 -10.61 -0.91 -12.57
N PRO A 120 -11.09 -0.23 -11.51
CA PRO A 120 -10.91 1.20 -11.33
C PRO A 120 -9.44 1.60 -11.34
N ALA A 121 -9.09 2.60 -12.14
CA ALA A 121 -7.72 3.09 -12.25
C ALA A 121 -7.16 3.55 -10.89
N GLY A 122 -8.03 4.05 -10.02
CA GLY A 122 -7.71 4.46 -8.65
C GLY A 122 -7.24 3.31 -7.74
N ALA A 123 -7.54 2.05 -8.04
CA ALA A 123 -7.07 0.89 -7.28
C ALA A 123 -5.71 0.33 -7.80
N LEU A 124 -5.23 0.82 -8.94
CA LEU A 124 -4.05 0.31 -9.63
C LEU A 124 -2.86 1.26 -9.46
N ARG A 125 -1.91 0.88 -8.61
CA ARG A 125 -0.78 1.71 -8.19
C ARG A 125 0.52 1.22 -8.83
N LEU A 126 1.15 2.04 -9.65
CA LEU A 126 2.53 1.78 -10.06
C LEU A 126 3.47 2.01 -8.87
N ALA A 127 4.47 1.18 -8.73
CA ALA A 127 5.45 1.31 -7.66
C ALA A 127 6.85 1.04 -8.18
N THR A 128 7.83 1.76 -7.61
CA THR A 128 9.25 1.43 -7.77
C THR A 128 9.79 0.86 -6.47
N ALA A 129 10.68 -0.12 -6.60
CA ALA A 129 11.26 -0.84 -5.49
C ALA A 129 12.71 -1.23 -5.78
N ARG A 130 13.39 -1.79 -4.78
CA ARG A 130 14.60 -2.59 -4.96
C ARG A 130 14.29 -4.06 -4.67
N THR A 131 14.80 -4.93 -5.52
CA THR A 131 14.78 -6.37 -5.31
C THR A 131 15.71 -6.75 -4.15
N SER A 132 15.70 -8.03 -3.75
CA SER A 132 16.65 -8.57 -2.77
C SER A 132 18.12 -8.45 -3.21
N ARG A 133 18.36 -8.35 -4.53
CA ARG A 133 19.70 -8.12 -5.12
C ARG A 133 20.08 -6.63 -5.19
N GLY A 134 19.20 -5.73 -4.74
CA GLY A 134 19.43 -4.28 -4.79
C GLY A 134 19.10 -3.62 -6.13
N GLU A 135 18.63 -4.36 -7.13
CA GLU A 135 18.28 -3.87 -8.46
C GLU A 135 17.02 -3.01 -8.41
N LEU A 136 16.99 -1.93 -9.21
CA LEU A 136 15.77 -1.14 -9.38
C LEU A 136 14.73 -1.96 -10.13
N HIS A 137 13.49 -1.87 -9.68
CA HIS A 137 12.39 -2.66 -10.20
C HIS A 137 11.09 -1.87 -10.15
N ALA A 138 10.21 -2.10 -11.13
CA ALA A 138 8.86 -1.54 -11.17
C ALA A 138 7.81 -2.64 -11.18
N VAL A 139 6.74 -2.44 -10.42
CA VAL A 139 5.63 -3.39 -10.31
C VAL A 139 4.29 -2.68 -10.32
N LEU A 140 3.22 -3.42 -10.56
CA LEU A 140 1.86 -2.98 -10.35
C LEU A 140 1.33 -3.51 -9.02
N ILE A 141 0.87 -2.62 -8.15
CA ILE A 141 0.15 -2.94 -6.91
C ILE A 141 -1.34 -2.76 -7.16
N VAL A 142 -2.14 -3.75 -6.80
CA VAL A 142 -3.59 -3.70 -6.80
C VAL A 142 -4.09 -3.55 -5.37
N LYS A 143 -4.80 -2.47 -5.10
CA LYS A 143 -5.40 -2.18 -3.79
C LYS A 143 -6.70 -2.94 -3.65
N THR A 144 -6.84 -3.74 -2.59
CA THR A 144 -8.07 -4.48 -2.30
C THR A 144 -8.52 -4.31 -0.84
N ASP A 145 -9.73 -4.74 -0.53
CA ASP A 145 -10.27 -4.81 0.84
C ASP A 145 -9.51 -5.82 1.73
N LYS A 146 -8.82 -6.80 1.11
CA LYS A 146 -8.00 -7.82 1.79
C LYS A 146 -6.50 -7.57 1.73
N GLY A 147 -6.09 -6.33 1.43
CA GLY A 147 -4.68 -5.92 1.35
C GLY A 147 -4.21 -5.61 -0.07
N ASP A 148 -2.92 -5.34 -0.18
CA ASP A 148 -2.25 -4.95 -1.41
C ASP A 148 -1.61 -6.15 -2.10
N TYR A 149 -1.97 -6.43 -3.36
CA TYR A 149 -1.40 -7.52 -4.15
C TYR A 149 -0.48 -7.00 -5.25
N VAL A 150 0.61 -7.73 -5.50
CA VAL A 150 1.65 -7.34 -6.45
C VAL A 150 1.59 -8.21 -7.69
N LEU A 151 1.48 -7.56 -8.85
CA LEU A 151 1.61 -8.16 -10.17
C LEU A 151 2.99 -7.82 -10.72
N ASP A 152 3.76 -8.85 -11.05
CA ASP A 152 5.19 -8.77 -11.30
C ASP A 152 5.60 -9.58 -12.54
N ASN A 153 6.68 -9.20 -13.20
CA ASN A 153 7.25 -9.96 -14.31
C ASN A 153 8.37 -10.92 -13.88
N ILE A 154 9.02 -10.68 -12.73
CA ILE A 154 10.04 -11.58 -12.17
C ILE A 154 9.35 -12.75 -11.45
N ARG A 155 8.33 -12.47 -10.66
CA ARG A 155 7.57 -13.47 -9.93
C ARG A 155 6.28 -13.80 -10.67
N LYS A 156 6.08 -15.09 -11.00
CA LYS A 156 4.85 -15.55 -11.70
C LYS A 156 3.62 -15.45 -10.80
N SER A 157 3.75 -15.85 -9.52
CA SER A 157 2.62 -15.82 -8.58
C SER A 157 2.35 -14.40 -8.07
N ILE A 158 1.07 -14.04 -8.00
CA ILE A 158 0.62 -12.83 -7.32
C ILE A 158 0.74 -13.07 -5.81
N VAL A 159 1.40 -12.18 -5.11
CA VAL A 159 1.61 -12.24 -3.66
C VAL A 159 1.16 -10.94 -2.99
N SER A 160 0.93 -10.98 -1.70
CA SER A 160 0.72 -9.73 -0.97
C SER A 160 1.98 -8.85 -1.01
N ARG A 161 1.81 -7.55 -0.88
CA ARG A 161 2.91 -6.59 -0.89
C ARG A 161 3.97 -6.93 0.17
N GLY A 162 3.55 -7.35 1.36
CA GLY A 162 4.47 -7.76 2.44
C GLY A 162 5.28 -9.01 2.10
N GLN A 163 4.72 -9.92 1.30
CA GLN A 163 5.37 -11.18 0.89
C GLN A 163 6.22 -11.03 -0.38
N SER A 164 6.23 -9.86 -1.03
CA SER A 164 6.99 -9.66 -2.27
C SER A 164 8.51 -9.71 -2.06
N GLY A 165 8.99 -9.44 -0.86
CA GLY A 165 10.42 -9.34 -0.56
C GLY A 165 11.09 -8.08 -1.12
N TYR A 166 10.31 -7.12 -1.62
CA TYR A 166 10.81 -5.88 -2.21
C TYR A 166 10.88 -4.74 -1.18
N ARG A 167 11.93 -3.94 -1.27
CA ARG A 167 12.03 -2.67 -0.57
C ARG A 167 11.46 -1.56 -1.45
N TYR A 168 10.20 -1.21 -1.24
CA TYR A 168 9.51 -0.16 -2.00
C TYR A 168 10.13 1.20 -1.74
N LEU A 169 10.30 2.00 -2.79
CA LEU A 169 10.88 3.35 -2.76
C LEU A 169 9.78 4.40 -2.84
N LYS A 170 8.96 4.34 -3.87
CA LYS A 170 7.82 5.24 -4.06
C LYS A 170 6.66 4.53 -4.77
N VAL A 171 5.45 5.00 -4.50
CA VAL A 171 4.21 4.42 -5.02
C VAL A 171 3.31 5.55 -5.49
N ALA A 172 2.67 5.33 -6.64
CA ALA A 172 1.64 6.23 -7.14
C ALA A 172 0.42 6.23 -6.20
N THR A 173 -0.27 7.36 -6.06
CA THR A 173 -1.56 7.46 -5.36
C THR A 173 -2.71 7.01 -6.26
N SER A 174 -3.98 7.28 -5.90
CA SER A 174 -5.14 7.08 -6.78
C SER A 174 -5.10 7.97 -8.02
N ASP A 175 -4.42 9.11 -7.95
CA ASP A 175 -3.96 9.82 -9.12
C ASP A 175 -2.57 9.28 -9.51
N PRO A 176 -2.42 8.60 -10.64
CA PRO A 176 -1.17 7.98 -11.05
C PRO A 176 -0.04 8.98 -11.33
N LYS A 177 -0.35 10.27 -11.45
CA LYS A 177 0.63 11.35 -11.61
C LYS A 177 1.23 11.80 -10.28
N VAL A 178 0.54 11.54 -9.17
CA VAL A 178 0.97 11.90 -7.82
C VAL A 178 1.61 10.70 -7.14
N TRP A 179 2.86 10.84 -6.73
CA TRP A 179 3.65 9.79 -6.10
C TRP A 179 4.00 10.16 -4.66
N GLN A 180 4.19 9.16 -3.83
CA GLN A 180 4.56 9.33 -2.42
C GLN A 180 5.64 8.31 -2.02
N PRO A 181 6.42 8.60 -0.96
CA PRO A 181 7.34 7.62 -0.41
C PRO A 181 6.59 6.35 0.00
N ALA A 182 7.13 5.21 -0.33
CA ALA A 182 6.60 3.96 0.18
C ALA A 182 6.91 3.85 1.67
N ARG A 183 5.89 3.84 2.53
CA ARG A 183 6.09 3.64 3.98
C ARG A 183 6.38 2.16 4.23
N ALA A 184 7.41 1.88 5.05
CA ALA A 184 7.69 0.53 5.49
C ALA A 184 6.52 0.02 6.34
N GLY A 185 6.01 -1.17 6.02
CA GLY A 185 5.05 -1.91 6.85
C GLY A 185 3.63 -1.36 6.95
N ARG A 186 3.26 -0.28 6.26
CA ARG A 186 1.88 0.19 6.19
C ARG A 186 1.28 -0.08 4.81
N GLU A 187 0.11 -0.69 4.81
CA GLU A 187 -0.79 -0.63 3.66
C GLU A 187 -1.09 0.85 3.38
N ILE A 188 -1.00 1.24 2.13
CA ILE A 188 -1.12 2.63 1.67
C ILE A 188 -2.58 2.90 1.33
#